data_11c8e70de54301498bcbfbabb3bf1b3b
#
_entry.id   11c8e70de54301498bcbfbabb3bf1b3b
#
_cell.length_a   1.000
_cell.length_b   1.000
_cell.length_c   1.000
_cell.angle_alpha   90.00
_cell.angle_beta   90.00
_cell.angle_gamma   90.00
#
_symmetry.space_group_name_H-M   'P 1'
#
loop_
_entity.id
_entity.type
_entity.pdbx_description
1 polymer ?
#
loop_
_entity_poly.entity_id
_entity_poly.type
_entity_poly.pdbx_seq_one_letter_code
_entity_poly.pdbx_strand_id
1 'polypeptide(L)'
;ERNTPTFKPLYLDPNFIRSDKQYGTDIYIAGYKHMDEEDGWEKSIIISILDSFLGAIWNEKLIVAVGGTEISKATLEDMIETYRDELTGYTERYYEVLTSPSAKWHEEDFMGLGTVRLGLLLGGQEMHRKVAMIRQTGMKIKDQDRISSFIPFAGVMFIDGDKINRELRVLENPEHTEWQVARADNEIQARALLKSINDFIRQRVEALASE
;
A
#
# COMPACT_ATOMS: atom_id res chain seq x y z
N GLU A 1 -9.79 -36.67 -6.13
CA GLU A 1 -8.33 -36.72 -5.91
C GLU A 1 -7.85 -35.35 -5.44
N ARG A 2 -7.32 -35.30 -4.21
CA ARG A 2 -6.87 -34.03 -3.61
C ARG A 2 -5.49 -33.67 -4.15
N ASN A 3 -5.31 -32.42 -4.54
CA ASN A 3 -4.03 -31.83 -4.98
C ASN A 3 -3.46 -32.40 -6.30
N THR A 4 -4.26 -32.95 -7.18
CA THR A 4 -3.81 -33.28 -8.53
C THR A 4 -4.03 -32.05 -9.42
N PRO A 5 -2.98 -31.46 -10.00
CA PRO A 5 -3.13 -30.35 -10.94
C PRO A 5 -4.02 -30.79 -12.11
N THR A 6 -5.00 -29.97 -12.47
CA THR A 6 -5.75 -30.19 -13.69
C THR A 6 -5.27 -29.21 -14.76
N PHE A 7 -4.95 -29.76 -15.92
CA PHE A 7 -4.63 -28.95 -17.11
C PHE A 7 -5.88 -28.62 -17.95
N LYS A 8 -7.04 -29.10 -17.52
CA LYS A 8 -8.32 -28.74 -18.16
C LYS A 8 -8.88 -27.54 -17.41
N PRO A 9 -9.02 -26.37 -18.04
CA PRO A 9 -9.71 -25.25 -17.43
C PRO A 9 -11.12 -25.67 -17.03
N LEU A 10 -11.59 -25.20 -15.88
CA LEU A 10 -12.93 -25.50 -15.40
C LEU A 10 -14.03 -24.85 -16.25
N TYR A 11 -13.66 -23.97 -17.19
CA TYR A 11 -14.57 -23.20 -18.05
C TYR A 11 -15.73 -22.54 -17.29
N LEU A 12 -15.43 -22.06 -16.08
CA LEU A 12 -16.43 -21.34 -15.27
C LEU A 12 -16.76 -19.98 -15.85
N ASP A 13 -15.83 -19.40 -16.61
CA ASP A 13 -16.09 -18.20 -17.43
C ASP A 13 -15.85 -18.53 -18.91
N PRO A 14 -16.92 -18.71 -19.71
CA PRO A 14 -16.79 -19.02 -21.13
C PRO A 14 -16.19 -17.87 -21.97
N ASN A 15 -16.15 -16.65 -21.42
CA ASN A 15 -15.62 -15.48 -22.12
C ASN A 15 -14.11 -15.31 -21.88
N PHE A 16 -13.52 -16.06 -20.94
CA PHE A 16 -12.11 -15.95 -20.62
C PHE A 16 -11.36 -17.25 -20.95
N ILE A 17 -10.88 -17.33 -22.18
CA ILE A 17 -10.02 -18.43 -22.64
C ILE A 17 -8.60 -17.89 -22.78
N ARG A 18 -7.66 -18.41 -21.97
CA ARG A 18 -6.25 -18.07 -22.13
C ARG A 18 -5.66 -18.68 -23.39
N SER A 19 -4.92 -17.89 -24.14
CA SER A 19 -4.08 -18.41 -25.22
C SER A 19 -2.79 -19.02 -24.65
N ASP A 20 -2.09 -19.84 -25.43
CA ASP A 20 -0.84 -20.55 -25.04
C ASP A 20 0.29 -19.63 -24.54
N LYS A 21 0.18 -18.31 -24.72
CA LYS A 21 1.16 -17.31 -24.27
C LYS A 21 0.66 -16.41 -23.13
N GLN A 22 -0.53 -16.64 -22.64
CA GLN A 22 -1.09 -15.89 -21.52
C GLN A 22 -0.88 -16.65 -20.22
N TYR A 23 0.05 -16.17 -19.40
CA TYR A 23 0.34 -16.72 -18.09
C TYR A 23 -0.48 -16.01 -17.02
N GLY A 24 -0.82 -16.75 -15.96
CA GLY A 24 -1.52 -16.17 -14.81
C GLY A 24 -2.24 -17.23 -13.98
N THR A 25 -2.98 -16.75 -12.97
CA THR A 25 -3.78 -17.59 -12.08
C THR A 25 -5.22 -17.11 -12.09
N ASP A 26 -6.17 -18.03 -12.18
CA ASP A 26 -7.59 -17.75 -12.05
C ASP A 26 -8.07 -18.28 -10.70
N ILE A 27 -8.77 -17.42 -9.95
CA ILE A 27 -9.36 -17.75 -8.66
C ILE A 27 -10.87 -17.55 -8.78
N TYR A 28 -11.62 -18.62 -8.53
CA TYR A 28 -13.08 -18.60 -8.56
C TYR A 28 -13.62 -18.69 -7.16
N ILE A 29 -14.42 -17.69 -6.76
CA ILE A 29 -15.06 -17.63 -5.44
C ILE A 29 -16.56 -17.84 -5.64
N ALA A 30 -17.04 -19.04 -5.33
CA ALA A 30 -18.45 -19.35 -5.42
C ALA A 30 -19.20 -18.80 -4.20
N GLY A 31 -20.39 -18.23 -4.44
CA GLY A 31 -21.25 -17.71 -3.37
C GLY A 31 -20.71 -16.43 -2.70
N TYR A 32 -19.91 -15.66 -3.42
CA TYR A 32 -19.50 -14.34 -2.93
C TYR A 32 -20.73 -13.49 -2.62
N LYS A 33 -20.78 -12.98 -1.38
CA LYS A 33 -21.81 -12.04 -0.93
C LYS A 33 -21.17 -10.69 -0.70
N HIS A 34 -21.60 -9.68 -1.42
CA HIS A 34 -21.29 -8.31 -1.10
C HIS A 34 -22.30 -7.75 -0.09
N MET A 35 -21.87 -6.86 0.77
CA MET A 35 -22.68 -6.38 1.89
C MET A 35 -23.61 -5.22 1.51
N ASP A 36 -23.32 -4.52 0.42
CA ASP A 36 -24.05 -3.35 -0.03
C ASP A 36 -24.68 -3.63 -1.41
N GLU A 37 -26.00 -3.90 -1.41
CA GLU A 37 -26.75 -4.18 -2.63
C GLU A 37 -26.99 -2.92 -3.49
N GLU A 38 -26.96 -1.71 -2.91
CA GLU A 38 -27.28 -0.46 -3.61
C GLU A 38 -26.14 0.09 -4.47
N ASP A 39 -24.88 -0.07 -4.06
CA ASP A 39 -23.73 0.56 -4.73
C ASP A 39 -22.91 -0.39 -5.65
N GLY A 40 -23.25 -1.68 -5.65
CA GLY A 40 -22.51 -2.70 -6.38
C GLY A 40 -21.20 -3.12 -5.69
N TRP A 41 -20.79 -4.36 -5.93
CA TRP A 41 -19.57 -4.95 -5.35
C TRP A 41 -18.28 -4.31 -5.91
N GLU A 42 -18.33 -3.78 -7.12
CA GLU A 42 -17.20 -3.16 -7.81
C GLU A 42 -16.67 -1.96 -7.05
N LYS A 43 -17.54 -1.09 -6.56
CA LYS A 43 -17.19 0.13 -5.83
C LYS A 43 -16.35 -0.19 -4.59
N SER A 44 -16.79 -1.14 -3.76
CA SER A 44 -16.08 -1.53 -2.54
C SER A 44 -14.69 -2.08 -2.85
N ILE A 45 -14.55 -2.85 -3.94
CA ILE A 45 -13.26 -3.37 -4.37
C ILE A 45 -12.36 -2.24 -4.89
N ILE A 46 -12.88 -1.31 -5.70
CA ILE A 46 -12.12 -0.16 -6.21
C ILE A 46 -11.57 0.67 -5.06
N ILE A 47 -12.40 1.03 -4.07
CA ILE A 47 -11.99 1.78 -2.89
C ILE A 47 -10.88 1.05 -2.13
N SER A 48 -11.04 -0.26 -1.90
CA SER A 48 -10.04 -1.07 -1.21
C SER A 48 -8.71 -1.14 -1.98
N ILE A 49 -8.75 -1.16 -3.32
CA ILE A 49 -7.56 -1.15 -4.17
C ILE A 49 -6.85 0.21 -4.07
N LEU A 50 -7.58 1.31 -4.17
CA LEU A 50 -7.01 2.65 -4.04
C LEU A 50 -6.37 2.87 -2.68
N ASP A 51 -7.04 2.45 -1.59
CA ASP A 51 -6.52 2.58 -0.23
C ASP A 51 -5.30 1.69 0.04
N SER A 52 -5.23 0.49 -0.55
CA SER A 52 -4.21 -0.50 -0.20
C SER A 52 -3.07 -0.62 -1.22
N PHE A 53 -3.30 -0.30 -2.48
CA PHE A 53 -2.35 -0.53 -3.57
C PHE A 53 -1.93 0.74 -4.32
N LEU A 54 -2.23 1.93 -3.77
CA LEU A 54 -1.83 3.22 -4.35
C LEU A 54 -0.36 3.23 -4.80
N GLY A 55 0.55 2.75 -3.96
CA GLY A 55 1.99 2.71 -4.25
C GLY A 55 2.35 1.75 -5.39
N ALA A 56 1.67 0.62 -5.51
CA ALA A 56 1.90 -0.33 -6.60
C ALA A 56 1.43 0.22 -7.94
N ILE A 57 0.26 0.88 -7.96
CA ILE A 57 -0.31 1.50 -9.15
C ILE A 57 0.54 2.69 -9.58
N TRP A 58 0.92 3.56 -8.64
CA TRP A 58 1.80 4.72 -8.90
C TRP A 58 3.14 4.32 -9.52
N ASN A 59 3.75 3.25 -9.02
CA ASN A 59 5.02 2.72 -9.53
C ASN A 59 4.85 1.80 -10.75
N GLU A 60 3.67 1.74 -11.36
CA GLU A 60 3.37 0.91 -12.54
C GLU A 60 3.66 -0.59 -12.36
N LYS A 61 3.60 -1.06 -11.12
CA LYS A 61 3.75 -2.48 -10.76
C LYS A 61 2.43 -3.25 -10.80
N LEU A 62 1.31 -2.54 -10.82
CA LEU A 62 -0.03 -3.11 -10.77
C LEU A 62 -0.98 -2.32 -11.67
N ILE A 63 -1.72 -3.04 -12.50
CA ILE A 63 -2.91 -2.56 -13.20
C ILE A 63 -4.05 -3.51 -12.81
N VAL A 64 -5.19 -2.97 -12.43
CA VAL A 64 -6.37 -3.74 -12.01
C VAL A 64 -7.57 -3.36 -12.86
N ALA A 65 -8.37 -4.35 -13.25
CA ALA A 65 -9.67 -4.11 -13.87
C ALA A 65 -10.77 -4.70 -12.96
N VAL A 66 -11.75 -3.89 -12.62
CA VAL A 66 -12.89 -4.27 -11.77
C VAL A 66 -14.17 -3.91 -12.51
N GLY A 67 -15.01 -4.90 -12.89
CA GLY A 67 -16.28 -4.65 -13.57
C GLY A 67 -16.15 -3.83 -14.88
N GLY A 68 -14.98 -3.88 -15.55
CA GLY A 68 -14.72 -3.07 -16.74
C GLY A 68 -14.06 -1.70 -16.46
N THR A 69 -13.91 -1.29 -15.20
CA THR A 69 -13.17 -0.09 -14.80
C THR A 69 -11.70 -0.44 -14.63
N GLU A 70 -10.81 0.19 -15.41
CA GLU A 70 -9.37 0.05 -15.25
C GLU A 70 -8.82 1.05 -14.24
N ILE A 71 -8.01 0.54 -13.31
CA ILE A 71 -7.24 1.31 -12.33
C ILE A 71 -5.77 1.13 -12.66
N SER A 72 -5.19 2.18 -13.20
CA SER A 72 -3.79 2.25 -13.61
C SER A 72 -3.21 3.61 -13.21
N LYS A 73 -1.91 3.82 -13.37
CA LYS A 73 -1.31 5.13 -13.13
C LYS A 73 -1.96 6.24 -13.94
N ALA A 74 -2.39 5.94 -15.18
CA ALA A 74 -3.02 6.92 -16.06
C ALA A 74 -4.42 7.32 -15.63
N THR A 75 -5.16 6.44 -14.93
CA THR A 75 -6.53 6.69 -14.45
C THR A 75 -6.59 7.06 -12.97
N LEU A 76 -5.43 7.03 -12.27
CA LEU A 76 -5.38 7.11 -10.81
C LEU A 76 -5.94 8.44 -10.27
N GLU A 77 -5.65 9.56 -10.94
CA GLU A 77 -6.15 10.88 -10.54
C GLU A 77 -7.68 10.95 -10.61
N ASP A 78 -8.24 10.54 -11.74
CA ASP A 78 -9.69 10.51 -11.95
C ASP A 78 -10.39 9.57 -10.96
N MET A 79 -9.77 8.42 -10.65
CA MET A 79 -10.30 7.47 -9.67
C MET A 79 -10.32 8.05 -8.25
N ILE A 80 -9.25 8.70 -7.83
CA ILE A 80 -9.18 9.33 -6.49
C ILE A 80 -10.21 10.47 -6.39
N GLU A 81 -10.34 11.27 -7.43
CA GLU A 81 -11.36 12.33 -7.46
C GLU A 81 -12.77 11.77 -7.40
N THR A 82 -13.05 10.73 -8.19
CA THR A 82 -14.39 10.10 -8.27
C THR A 82 -14.82 9.49 -6.93
N TYR A 83 -13.90 8.87 -6.20
CA TYR A 83 -14.20 8.16 -4.95
C TYR A 83 -13.74 8.90 -3.70
N ARG A 84 -13.45 10.21 -3.81
CA ARG A 84 -12.89 11.03 -2.74
C ARG A 84 -13.63 10.90 -1.41
N ASP A 85 -14.95 10.95 -1.44
CA ASP A 85 -15.78 10.95 -0.23
C ASP A 85 -15.85 9.57 0.47
N GLU A 86 -15.51 8.50 -0.26
CA GLU A 86 -15.56 7.14 0.25
C GLU A 86 -14.16 6.58 0.60
N LEU A 87 -13.10 7.18 0.05
CA LEU A 87 -11.74 6.82 0.42
C LEU A 87 -11.47 7.12 1.90
N THR A 88 -10.57 6.34 2.51
CA THR A 88 -10.04 6.81 3.78
C THR A 88 -9.39 8.16 3.56
N GLY A 89 -9.64 9.14 4.43
CA GLY A 89 -9.15 10.53 4.28
C GLY A 89 -7.62 10.66 4.19
N TYR A 90 -6.89 9.55 4.21
CA TYR A 90 -5.42 9.52 4.08
C TYR A 90 -4.96 9.29 2.64
N THR A 91 -5.70 8.52 1.85
CA THR A 91 -5.30 8.12 0.49
C THR A 91 -5.14 9.33 -0.42
N GLU A 92 -6.04 10.30 -0.36
CA GLU A 92 -5.92 11.55 -1.10
C GLU A 92 -4.63 12.30 -0.74
N ARG A 93 -4.30 12.40 0.56
CA ARG A 93 -3.08 13.07 1.02
C ARG A 93 -1.82 12.30 0.64
N TYR A 94 -1.86 10.98 0.62
CA TYR A 94 -0.74 10.19 0.10
C TYR A 94 -0.54 10.39 -1.40
N TYR A 95 -1.62 10.50 -2.16
CA TYR A 95 -1.54 10.84 -3.57
C TYR A 95 -0.94 12.23 -3.79
N GLU A 96 -1.31 13.22 -2.98
CA GLU A 96 -0.67 14.55 -3.00
C GLU A 96 0.84 14.46 -2.73
N VAL A 97 1.29 13.64 -1.78
CA VAL A 97 2.73 13.43 -1.55
C VAL A 97 3.42 12.89 -2.80
N LEU A 98 2.77 11.97 -3.53
CA LEU A 98 3.33 11.37 -4.74
C LEU A 98 3.42 12.35 -5.91
N THR A 99 2.49 13.30 -6.01
CA THR A 99 2.31 14.18 -7.18
C THR A 99 2.82 15.60 -6.97
N SER A 100 2.87 16.08 -5.73
CA SER A 100 3.24 17.46 -5.43
C SER A 100 4.70 17.75 -5.70
N PRO A 101 5.03 18.81 -6.45
CA PRO A 101 6.41 19.27 -6.60
C PRO A 101 7.02 19.82 -5.30
N SER A 102 6.19 20.13 -4.31
CA SER A 102 6.62 20.57 -2.98
C SER A 102 6.96 19.42 -2.03
N ALA A 103 6.63 18.18 -2.40
CA ALA A 103 7.01 17.02 -1.61
C ALA A 103 8.53 16.84 -1.63
N LYS A 104 9.10 16.64 -0.46
CA LYS A 104 10.54 16.38 -0.28
C LYS A 104 10.79 14.90 -0.15
N TRP A 105 11.67 14.38 -0.99
CA TRP A 105 12.03 12.98 -1.03
C TRP A 105 13.40 12.74 -0.43
N HIS A 106 13.48 11.75 0.45
CA HIS A 106 14.72 11.25 1.05
C HIS A 106 14.89 9.79 0.65
N GLU A 107 16.02 9.46 0.05
CA GLU A 107 16.38 8.10 -0.32
C GLU A 107 17.71 7.75 0.34
N GLU A 108 17.73 6.67 1.11
CA GLU A 108 18.93 6.23 1.80
C GLU A 108 18.93 4.75 2.14
N ASP A 109 20.11 4.21 2.41
CA ASP A 109 20.26 2.85 2.97
C ASP A 109 19.88 2.86 4.45
N PHE A 110 18.81 2.18 4.80
CA PHE A 110 18.30 2.14 6.16
C PHE A 110 19.08 1.14 7.00
N MET A 111 20.03 1.61 7.78
CA MET A 111 20.81 0.82 8.74
C MET A 111 21.53 -0.40 8.12
N GLY A 112 21.92 -0.36 6.86
CA GLY A 112 22.52 -1.50 6.14
C GLY A 112 21.53 -2.61 5.76
N LEU A 113 20.22 -2.35 5.92
CA LEU A 113 19.15 -3.29 5.57
C LEU A 113 18.60 -3.07 4.17
N GLY A 114 19.08 -2.04 3.46
CA GLY A 114 18.72 -1.69 2.10
C GLY A 114 17.90 -0.40 1.99
N THR A 115 17.59 -0.03 0.78
CA THR A 115 17.03 1.28 0.43
C THR A 115 15.61 1.47 0.95
N VAL A 116 15.37 2.66 1.50
CA VAL A 116 14.04 3.22 1.76
C VAL A 116 13.93 4.57 1.09
N ARG A 117 12.73 4.92 0.63
CA ARG A 117 12.40 6.23 0.07
C ARG A 117 11.25 6.83 0.86
N LEU A 118 11.47 7.98 1.48
CA LEU A 118 10.47 8.69 2.26
C LEU A 118 10.12 10.01 1.58
N GLY A 119 8.90 10.13 1.10
CA GLY A 119 8.31 11.38 0.63
C GLY A 119 7.55 12.05 1.76
N LEU A 120 7.74 13.34 1.96
CA LEU A 120 7.06 14.15 2.96
C LEU A 120 6.50 15.42 2.32
N LEU A 121 5.26 15.76 2.67
CA LEU A 121 4.60 17.00 2.29
C LEU A 121 4.13 17.70 3.56
N LEU A 122 4.62 18.90 3.81
CA LEU A 122 4.12 19.76 4.88
C LEU A 122 2.87 20.50 4.38
N GLY A 123 1.93 20.75 5.28
CA GLY A 123 0.70 21.46 4.93
C GLY A 123 0.02 22.07 6.13
N GLY A 124 -1.25 22.43 5.97
CA GLY A 124 -2.10 22.96 7.01
C GLY A 124 -2.68 21.87 7.92
N GLN A 125 -3.75 22.22 8.63
CA GLN A 125 -4.39 21.33 9.61
C GLN A 125 -5.10 20.12 8.98
N GLU A 126 -5.31 20.13 7.68
CA GLU A 126 -5.86 19.03 6.88
C GLU A 126 -4.89 17.83 6.80
N MET A 127 -3.60 18.04 7.08
CA MET A 127 -2.60 16.98 7.11
C MET A 127 -2.71 16.17 8.40
N HIS A 128 -2.77 14.86 8.28
CA HIS A 128 -3.13 13.95 9.38
C HIS A 128 -1.94 13.35 10.13
N ARG A 129 -0.71 13.79 9.85
CA ARG A 129 0.54 13.34 10.51
C ARG A 129 0.73 11.84 10.45
N LYS A 130 0.46 11.24 9.29
CA LYS A 130 0.61 9.81 9.04
C LYS A 130 1.50 9.57 7.83
N VAL A 131 2.12 8.41 7.83
CA VAL A 131 2.94 7.92 6.72
C VAL A 131 2.40 6.59 6.24
N ALA A 132 2.07 6.49 4.95
CA ALA A 132 1.76 5.22 4.32
C ALA A 132 3.02 4.35 4.27
N MET A 133 3.02 3.22 4.95
CA MET A 133 4.12 2.27 4.94
C MET A 133 3.90 1.25 3.83
N ILE A 134 4.69 1.35 2.76
CA ILE A 134 4.52 0.58 1.53
C ILE A 134 5.69 -0.37 1.37
N ARG A 135 5.40 -1.66 1.34
CA ARG A 135 6.42 -2.69 1.13
C ARG A 135 6.85 -2.77 -0.35
N GLN A 136 7.93 -3.50 -0.62
CA GLN A 136 8.56 -3.64 -1.94
C GLN A 136 7.58 -4.01 -3.07
N THR A 137 6.55 -4.80 -2.79
CA THR A 137 5.51 -5.16 -3.78
C THR A 137 4.57 -4.01 -4.12
N GLY A 138 4.60 -2.91 -3.35
CA GLY A 138 3.75 -1.74 -3.54
C GLY A 138 2.45 -1.73 -2.74
N MET A 139 2.21 -2.77 -1.93
CA MET A 139 1.07 -2.82 -1.03
C MET A 139 1.35 -2.00 0.24
N LYS A 140 0.40 -1.17 0.64
CA LYS A 140 0.41 -0.48 1.93
C LYS A 140 0.08 -1.48 3.04
N ILE A 141 0.95 -1.55 4.04
CA ILE A 141 0.74 -2.39 5.22
C ILE A 141 -0.05 -1.64 6.28
N LYS A 142 0.33 -0.38 6.52
CA LYS A 142 -0.32 0.42 7.57
C LYS A 142 -0.13 1.91 7.35
N ASP A 143 -0.96 2.68 8.01
CA ASP A 143 -0.78 4.11 8.21
C ASP A 143 -0.01 4.31 9.52
N GLN A 144 1.30 4.61 9.41
CA GLN A 144 2.13 4.85 10.57
C GLN A 144 1.75 6.19 11.21
N ASP A 145 1.17 6.12 12.38
CA ASP A 145 0.80 7.22 13.25
C ASP A 145 1.77 7.38 14.42
N ARG A 146 1.39 8.22 15.39
CA ARG A 146 2.15 8.49 16.63
C ARG A 146 3.58 8.97 16.38
N ILE A 147 3.77 9.65 15.27
CA ILE A 147 5.00 10.36 15.00
C ILE A 147 4.93 11.65 15.80
N SER A 148 5.77 11.76 16.84
CA SER A 148 5.80 12.91 17.74
C SER A 148 6.29 14.15 16.97
N SER A 149 5.36 14.86 16.36
CA SER A 149 5.59 16.14 15.69
C SER A 149 4.39 17.05 15.87
N PHE A 150 4.64 18.33 16.13
CA PHE A 150 3.59 19.36 16.13
C PHE A 150 3.26 19.88 14.74
N ILE A 151 4.07 19.51 13.76
CA ILE A 151 3.98 19.99 12.38
C ILE A 151 2.99 19.13 11.62
N PRO A 152 1.99 19.73 10.95
CA PRO A 152 1.10 18.98 10.08
C PRO A 152 1.83 18.52 8.82
N PHE A 153 1.76 17.23 8.51
CA PHE A 153 2.37 16.63 7.34
C PHE A 153 1.60 15.38 6.89
N ALA A 154 1.85 14.98 5.66
CA ALA A 154 1.55 13.64 5.15
C ALA A 154 2.82 13.02 4.59
N GLY A 155 2.94 11.71 4.61
CA GLY A 155 4.12 11.02 4.09
C GLY A 155 3.81 9.69 3.43
N VAL A 156 4.72 9.28 2.55
CA VAL A 156 4.73 7.96 1.92
C VAL A 156 6.13 7.38 2.05
N MET A 157 6.25 6.20 2.62
CA MET A 157 7.53 5.50 2.75
C MET A 157 7.50 4.19 1.95
N PHE A 158 8.29 4.16 0.90
CA PHE A 158 8.57 2.94 0.15
C PHE A 158 9.74 2.20 0.79
N ILE A 159 9.52 0.95 1.11
CA ILE A 159 10.51 0.04 1.69
C ILE A 159 10.98 -0.86 0.55
N ASP A 160 12.06 -0.44 -0.14
CA ASP A 160 12.52 -1.11 -1.36
C ASP A 160 13.60 -2.18 -1.08
N GLY A 161 14.33 -2.07 0.04
CA GLY A 161 15.41 -2.98 0.39
C GLY A 161 14.95 -4.40 0.72
N ASP A 162 15.61 -5.40 0.17
CA ASP A 162 15.25 -6.82 0.37
C ASP A 162 15.39 -7.29 1.83
N LYS A 163 16.42 -6.83 2.54
CA LYS A 163 16.66 -7.26 3.92
C LYS A 163 15.61 -6.67 4.87
N ILE A 164 15.35 -5.36 4.78
CA ILE A 164 14.33 -4.72 5.63
C ILE A 164 12.94 -5.28 5.34
N ASN A 165 12.61 -5.60 4.08
CA ASN A 165 11.35 -6.25 3.75
C ASN A 165 11.22 -7.64 4.38
N ARG A 166 12.31 -8.43 4.41
CA ARG A 166 12.29 -9.74 5.08
C ARG A 166 12.08 -9.62 6.59
N GLU A 167 12.78 -8.69 7.24
CA GLU A 167 12.62 -8.43 8.68
C GLU A 167 11.19 -8.00 9.03
N LEU A 168 10.62 -7.05 8.27
CA LEU A 168 9.28 -6.55 8.52
C LEU A 168 8.18 -7.57 8.17
N ARG A 169 8.39 -8.40 7.14
CA ARG A 169 7.42 -9.42 6.73
C ARG A 169 7.15 -10.45 7.82
N VAL A 170 8.16 -10.81 8.60
CA VAL A 170 7.99 -11.72 9.75
C VAL A 170 7.03 -11.14 10.78
N LEU A 171 6.98 -9.81 10.89
CA LEU A 171 6.13 -9.09 11.84
C LEU A 171 4.70 -8.88 11.33
N GLU A 172 4.43 -9.07 10.04
CA GLU A 172 3.10 -8.83 9.47
C GLU A 172 2.06 -9.79 10.07
N ASN A 173 0.90 -9.26 10.44
CA ASN A 173 -0.27 -10.08 10.82
C ASN A 173 -0.84 -10.83 9.59
N PRO A 174 -1.72 -11.83 9.75
CA PRO A 174 -2.27 -12.58 8.63
C PRO A 174 -3.02 -11.73 7.61
N GLU A 175 -3.62 -10.62 8.05
CA GLU A 175 -4.35 -9.67 7.22
C GLU A 175 -3.44 -8.69 6.47
N HIS A 176 -2.13 -8.69 6.75
CA HIS A 176 -1.14 -7.77 6.18
C HIS A 176 -1.46 -6.28 6.41
N THR A 177 -1.99 -5.95 7.58
CA THR A 177 -2.41 -4.59 7.95
C THR A 177 -1.63 -4.00 9.11
N GLU A 178 -0.75 -4.77 9.76
CA GLU A 178 -0.01 -4.35 10.94
C GLU A 178 1.27 -5.17 11.13
N TRP A 179 2.25 -4.55 11.79
CA TRP A 179 3.46 -5.22 12.30
C TRP A 179 3.31 -5.53 13.78
N GLN A 180 3.35 -6.80 14.13
CA GLN A 180 3.19 -7.30 15.49
C GLN A 180 4.52 -7.88 16.00
N VAL A 181 5.11 -7.21 16.98
CA VAL A 181 6.41 -7.59 17.57
C VAL A 181 6.40 -9.01 18.13
N ALA A 182 5.27 -9.46 18.69
CA ALA A 182 5.11 -10.80 19.24
C ALA A 182 5.26 -11.94 18.21
N ARG A 183 5.32 -11.63 16.92
CA ARG A 183 5.55 -12.60 15.84
C ARG A 183 7.03 -12.86 15.56
N ALA A 184 7.90 -12.01 16.08
CA ALA A 184 9.34 -12.12 15.88
C ALA A 184 9.97 -13.15 16.83
N ASP A 185 10.95 -13.89 16.35
CA ASP A 185 11.78 -14.75 17.21
C ASP A 185 12.58 -13.93 18.24
N ASN A 186 12.93 -12.69 17.90
CA ASN A 186 13.59 -11.73 18.79
C ASN A 186 12.78 -10.43 18.88
N GLU A 187 11.89 -10.37 19.88
CA GLU A 187 11.05 -9.19 20.11
C GLU A 187 11.83 -7.90 20.41
N ILE A 188 12.98 -8.00 21.06
CA ILE A 188 13.80 -6.83 21.40
C ILE A 188 14.33 -6.17 20.13
N GLN A 189 14.85 -6.99 19.22
CA GLN A 189 15.33 -6.52 17.92
C GLN A 189 14.20 -5.96 17.06
N ALA A 190 13.05 -6.61 17.04
CA ALA A 190 11.87 -6.13 16.32
C ALA A 190 11.38 -4.78 16.84
N ARG A 191 11.30 -4.60 18.17
CA ARG A 191 10.97 -3.30 18.79
C ARG A 191 11.98 -2.22 18.42
N ALA A 192 13.27 -2.55 18.44
CA ALA A 192 14.31 -1.61 18.08
C ALA A 192 14.20 -1.19 16.60
N LEU A 193 13.93 -2.12 15.69
CA LEU A 193 13.72 -1.82 14.27
C LEU A 193 12.52 -0.89 14.06
N LEU A 194 11.35 -1.22 14.60
CA LEU A 194 10.15 -0.38 14.47
C LEU A 194 10.33 1.00 15.09
N LYS A 195 11.02 1.08 16.23
CA LYS A 195 11.38 2.37 16.84
C LYS A 195 12.30 3.19 15.93
N SER A 196 13.31 2.57 15.35
CA SER A 196 14.26 3.24 14.44
C SER A 196 13.56 3.80 13.20
N ILE A 197 12.56 3.10 12.68
CA ILE A 197 11.71 3.60 11.58
C ILE A 197 10.95 4.87 12.02
N ASN A 198 10.33 4.85 13.19
CA ASN A 198 9.62 6.02 13.71
C ASN A 198 10.55 7.20 13.97
N ASP A 199 11.71 6.95 14.55
CA ASP A 199 12.73 7.98 14.83
C ASP A 199 13.27 8.59 13.52
N PHE A 200 13.49 7.77 12.51
CA PHE A 200 13.89 8.21 11.17
C PHE A 200 12.85 9.15 10.56
N ILE A 201 11.58 8.77 10.54
CA ILE A 201 10.50 9.61 9.98
C ILE A 201 10.43 10.93 10.75
N ARG A 202 10.43 10.87 12.09
CA ARG A 202 10.37 12.07 12.95
C ARG A 202 11.51 13.05 12.65
N GLN A 203 12.74 12.55 12.57
CA GLN A 203 13.92 13.39 12.29
C GLN A 203 13.81 14.09 10.93
N ARG A 204 13.28 13.41 9.91
CA ARG A 204 13.09 14.00 8.58
C ARG A 204 11.99 15.07 8.58
N VAL A 205 10.89 14.83 9.29
CA VAL A 205 9.81 15.82 9.45
C VAL A 205 10.32 17.06 10.20
N GLU A 206 11.07 16.89 11.30
CA GLU A 206 11.63 17.99 12.07
C GLU A 206 12.66 18.79 11.26
N ALA A 207 13.53 18.11 10.50
CA ALA A 207 14.50 18.78 9.64
C ALA A 207 13.82 19.62 8.56
N LEU A 208 12.82 19.06 7.89
CA LEU A 208 12.09 19.76 6.83
C LEU A 208 11.34 20.99 7.32
N ALA A 209 10.88 20.98 8.56
CA ALA A 209 10.18 22.12 9.15
C ALA A 209 11.10 23.24 9.65
N SER A 210 12.41 22.97 9.67
CA SER A 210 13.43 23.95 10.09
C SER A 210 14.06 24.68 8.91
N GLU A 211 13.73 24.26 7.66
CA GLU A 211 14.11 24.91 6.42
C GLU A 211 13.18 26.08 6.08
#